data_9af347be0b71fcdd7a7b2038bf8ea62d
#
_entry.id   9af347be0b71fcdd7a7b2038bf8ea62d
#
_cell.length_a   1.000
_cell.length_b   1.000
_cell.length_c   1.000
_cell.angle_alpha   90.00
_cell.angle_beta   90.00
_cell.angle_gamma   90.00
#
_symmetry.space_group_name_H-M   'P 1'
#
loop_
_entity.id
_entity.type
_entity.pdbx_description
1 polymer ?
#
loop_
_entity_poly.entity_id
_entity_poly.type
_entity_poly.pdbx_seq_one_letter_code
_entity_poly.pdbx_strand_id
1 'polypeptide(L)'
;MRAGASIFKRIDPSHQRRRIQLANLSDGTSLEGFSSNESIKATSNHLRGLIKEELLEDTPAFGEASEQLLKFHGIYQQDDRDRRKEARARGLDKHHQLMIRTRIPGGIVSPDAYIAHDAISRRWANGTLRVTTRQDFQLHGVLKGDIKKSIRAINDALLTTLGGCGDVERNIMCCPEPLVDDFHADLQHAISAMVAELTPRTAAYHEIWLDGEVVKSSEPETEPLYKEQYLPRKFKTTVAIEGDNCVDVYAHDLAIVAMKKPDGSLRGFNVLVGGGLGRTHNKPETFVAVAVPLAFVEPDQIVDVAREAVAVQRDYGDRTNRRHARLKYTIADRGLEWFRDEVQKRLRFTLQPAEPLAWKPVDDHLGWHEQGDGKLYVGIYIENGRIADVGEVRSRTGLRHIVEELRPQIRLTAQQNVIFAGIDPSQKARVEALMAEYGIAPVDSIPRAIRYAMACPAIPTCGLAVAEAERALPALIRKLAALLDELGLGNERISFR
;
A
#
# COMPACT_ATOMS: atom_id res chain seq x y z
N MET A 1 -25.75 -30.58 14.16
CA MET A 1 -25.47 -29.80 15.37
C MET A 1 -24.13 -30.28 15.95
N ARG A 2 -23.03 -29.60 15.67
CA ARG A 2 -21.75 -29.78 16.39
C ARG A 2 -21.45 -28.45 17.05
N ALA A 3 -21.38 -28.49 18.37
CA ALA A 3 -21.11 -27.34 19.24
C ALA A 3 -19.74 -26.74 18.90
N GLY A 4 -19.71 -25.45 18.56
CA GLY A 4 -18.48 -24.68 18.41
C GLY A 4 -17.77 -24.55 19.76
N ALA A 5 -16.62 -25.17 19.90
CA ALA A 5 -15.75 -24.99 21.05
C ALA A 5 -15.27 -23.53 21.11
N SER A 6 -15.45 -22.91 22.27
CA SER A 6 -15.03 -21.54 22.61
C SER A 6 -13.53 -21.35 22.36
N ILE A 7 -13.19 -20.42 21.43
CA ILE A 7 -11.82 -20.06 21.04
C ILE A 7 -11.17 -19.10 22.08
N PHE A 8 -11.77 -18.91 23.23
CA PHE A 8 -11.31 -17.95 24.23
C PHE A 8 -10.57 -18.65 25.38
N LYS A 9 -9.24 -18.61 25.39
CA LYS A 9 -8.41 -18.98 26.54
C LYS A 9 -7.96 -17.74 27.31
N ARG A 10 -7.86 -17.85 28.64
CA ARG A 10 -7.29 -16.81 29.51
C ARG A 10 -5.80 -16.69 29.24
N ILE A 11 -5.30 -15.46 29.06
CA ILE A 11 -3.87 -15.16 28.89
C ILE A 11 -3.22 -15.04 30.26
N ASP A 12 -2.06 -15.66 30.40
CA ASP A 12 -1.17 -15.48 31.54
C ASP A 12 -0.48 -14.10 31.43
N PRO A 13 -0.59 -13.22 32.46
CA PRO A 13 0.02 -11.89 32.45
C PRO A 13 1.56 -11.88 32.43
N SER A 14 2.22 -13.03 32.67
CA SER A 14 3.68 -13.10 32.73
C SER A 14 4.39 -12.95 31.38
N HIS A 15 3.68 -13.08 30.24
CA HIS A 15 4.26 -12.92 28.91
C HIS A 15 4.41 -11.46 28.45
N GLN A 16 3.87 -10.49 29.20
CA GLN A 16 3.82 -9.09 28.76
C GLN A 16 5.07 -8.26 29.01
N ARG A 17 6.10 -8.72 29.72
CA ARG A 17 7.27 -7.90 30.08
C ARG A 17 8.61 -8.61 29.98
N ARG A 18 9.04 -9.03 28.79
CA ARG A 18 10.48 -9.10 28.53
C ARG A 18 10.95 -7.67 28.24
N ARG A 19 11.70 -7.06 29.18
CA ARG A 19 12.41 -5.79 28.93
C ARG A 19 13.29 -5.97 27.71
N ILE A 20 13.00 -5.19 26.65
CA ILE A 20 13.91 -5.03 25.52
C ILE A 20 15.19 -4.44 26.09
N GLN A 21 16.27 -5.24 26.17
CA GLN A 21 17.59 -4.72 26.51
C GLN A 21 18.00 -3.74 25.41
N LEU A 22 18.56 -2.59 25.81
CA LEU A 22 19.20 -1.65 24.90
C LEU A 22 20.30 -2.41 24.15
N ALA A 23 20.16 -2.55 22.84
CA ALA A 23 21.15 -3.19 22.00
C ALA A 23 22.01 -2.10 21.34
N ASN A 24 23.25 -2.45 21.03
CA ASN A 24 24.08 -1.68 20.11
C ASN A 24 23.95 -2.33 18.72
N LEU A 25 24.18 -1.53 17.68
CA LEU A 25 24.31 -2.04 16.32
C LEU A 25 25.64 -2.79 16.17
N SER A 26 25.79 -3.56 15.09
CA SER A 26 27.00 -4.33 14.80
C SER A 26 28.25 -3.44 14.64
N ASP A 27 28.07 -2.16 14.25
CA ASP A 27 29.12 -1.16 14.17
C ASP A 27 29.43 -0.46 15.51
N GLY A 28 28.78 -0.89 16.61
CA GLY A 28 28.96 -0.34 17.94
C GLY A 28 28.13 0.92 18.24
N THR A 29 27.30 1.37 17.33
CA THR A 29 26.43 2.54 17.53
C THR A 29 25.43 2.27 18.67
N SER A 30 25.42 3.10 19.70
CA SER A 30 24.45 3.03 20.81
C SER A 30 23.04 3.41 20.34
N LEU A 31 22.05 2.63 20.78
CA LEU A 31 20.63 2.91 20.59
C LEU A 31 20.00 3.67 21.75
N GLU A 32 20.81 4.18 22.68
CA GLU A 32 20.34 4.98 23.80
C GLU A 32 19.64 6.26 23.30
N GLY A 33 18.44 6.53 23.81
CA GLY A 33 17.62 7.66 23.38
C GLY A 33 16.80 7.43 22.12
N PHE A 34 17.01 6.32 21.39
CA PHE A 34 16.19 5.99 20.23
C PHE A 34 14.83 5.40 20.63
N SER A 35 13.87 5.42 19.73
CA SER A 35 12.56 4.81 19.97
C SER A 35 12.70 3.29 20.15
N SER A 36 11.79 2.66 20.91
CA SER A 36 11.78 1.20 21.14
C SER A 36 11.76 0.38 19.83
N ASN A 37 11.21 0.93 18.77
CA ASN A 37 11.20 0.27 17.47
C ASN A 37 12.61 0.12 16.87
N GLU A 38 13.53 1.03 17.15
CA GLU A 38 14.92 0.91 16.68
C GLU A 38 15.61 -0.28 17.35
N SER A 39 15.40 -0.47 18.65
CA SER A 39 15.91 -1.64 19.37
C SER A 39 15.29 -2.95 18.85
N ILE A 40 13.97 -2.97 18.57
CA ILE A 40 13.32 -4.14 17.98
C ILE A 40 13.93 -4.49 16.63
N LYS A 41 14.18 -3.51 15.76
CA LYS A 41 14.80 -3.73 14.44
C LYS A 41 16.23 -4.26 14.57
N ALA A 42 17.05 -3.62 15.40
CA ALA A 42 18.46 -4.00 15.61
C ALA A 42 18.62 -5.43 16.17
N THR A 43 17.71 -5.86 17.05
CA THR A 43 17.75 -7.22 17.63
C THR A 43 16.96 -8.25 16.86
N SER A 44 16.39 -7.89 15.71
CA SER A 44 15.44 -8.73 14.97
C SER A 44 16.09 -9.85 14.17
N ASN A 45 17.40 -9.89 14.05
CA ASN A 45 18.09 -10.81 13.14
C ASN A 45 17.47 -10.78 11.74
N HIS A 46 17.61 -9.61 11.06
CA HIS A 46 17.07 -9.37 9.73
C HIS A 46 15.55 -9.58 9.61
N LEU A 47 14.77 -9.01 10.54
CA LEU A 47 13.30 -9.05 10.60
C LEU A 47 12.68 -10.39 11.00
N ARG A 48 13.47 -11.37 11.45
CA ARG A 48 12.94 -12.66 11.95
C ARG A 48 12.25 -12.51 13.31
N GLY A 49 12.95 -11.88 14.24
CA GLY A 49 12.49 -11.78 15.63
C GLY A 49 12.11 -13.15 16.21
N LEU A 50 10.97 -13.19 16.88
CA LEU A 50 10.36 -14.41 17.44
C LEU A 50 9.10 -14.84 16.65
N ILE A 51 8.92 -14.37 15.41
CA ILE A 51 7.69 -14.64 14.65
C ILE A 51 7.50 -16.14 14.42
N LYS A 52 8.58 -16.85 14.10
CA LYS A 52 8.54 -18.30 13.84
C LYS A 52 8.09 -19.09 15.08
N GLU A 53 8.67 -18.78 16.23
CA GLU A 53 8.36 -19.40 17.52
C GLU A 53 6.91 -19.08 17.93
N GLU A 54 6.53 -17.81 17.88
CA GLU A 54 5.19 -17.38 18.25
C GLU A 54 4.10 -17.93 17.31
N LEU A 55 4.41 -18.23 16.04
CA LEU A 55 3.49 -18.92 15.12
C LEU A 55 3.14 -20.34 15.56
N LEU A 56 4.03 -20.99 16.32
CA LEU A 56 3.80 -22.34 16.85
C LEU A 56 3.03 -22.33 18.18
N GLU A 57 2.92 -21.17 18.83
CA GLU A 57 2.17 -21.05 20.08
C GLU A 57 0.65 -21.01 19.82
N ASP A 58 -0.11 -21.75 20.66
CA ASP A 58 -1.60 -21.73 20.65
C ASP A 58 -2.14 -20.45 21.32
N THR A 59 -1.78 -19.29 20.76
CA THR A 59 -2.24 -17.97 21.18
C THR A 59 -2.89 -17.24 20.01
N PRO A 60 -3.93 -16.38 20.21
CA PRO A 60 -4.62 -15.70 19.13
C PRO A 60 -3.84 -14.48 18.61
N ALA A 61 -2.77 -14.07 19.27
CA ALA A 61 -2.02 -12.84 19.00
C ALA A 61 -0.51 -13.07 19.04
N PHE A 62 0.23 -12.11 18.50
CA PHE A 62 1.68 -12.01 18.59
C PHE A 62 2.08 -11.02 19.69
N GLY A 63 3.29 -11.19 20.23
CA GLY A 63 3.89 -10.23 21.14
C GLY A 63 4.23 -8.89 20.46
N GLU A 64 4.51 -7.86 21.28
CA GLU A 64 4.74 -6.48 20.81
C GLU A 64 5.87 -6.37 19.79
N ALA A 65 7.00 -7.04 20.02
CA ALA A 65 8.13 -7.01 19.10
C ALA A 65 7.78 -7.66 17.75
N SER A 66 7.17 -8.85 17.78
CA SER A 66 6.71 -9.53 16.56
C SER A 66 5.64 -8.74 15.83
N GLU A 67 4.72 -8.06 16.53
CA GLU A 67 3.74 -7.15 15.91
C GLU A 67 4.41 -6.03 15.10
N GLN A 68 5.51 -5.45 15.59
CA GLN A 68 6.24 -4.43 14.84
C GLN A 68 6.95 -5.02 13.61
N LEU A 69 7.56 -6.21 13.75
CA LEU A 69 8.26 -6.89 12.65
C LEU A 69 7.32 -7.40 11.58
N LEU A 70 6.16 -7.94 11.96
CA LEU A 70 5.11 -8.38 11.03
C LEU A 70 4.69 -7.27 10.04
N LYS A 71 4.81 -6.00 10.42
CA LYS A 71 4.52 -4.88 9.51
C LYS A 71 5.44 -4.88 8.30
N PHE A 72 6.70 -5.27 8.44
CA PHE A 72 7.62 -5.41 7.31
C PHE A 72 7.20 -6.53 6.36
N HIS A 73 6.57 -7.56 6.90
CA HIS A 73 5.99 -8.67 6.15
C HIS A 73 4.56 -8.38 5.65
N GLY A 74 4.13 -7.11 5.65
CA GLY A 74 2.82 -6.69 5.15
C GLY A 74 1.64 -7.00 6.08
N ILE A 75 1.88 -7.40 7.32
CA ILE A 75 0.86 -7.88 8.23
C ILE A 75 0.65 -6.90 9.39
N TYR A 76 -0.61 -6.61 9.71
CA TYR A 76 -0.99 -5.84 10.90
C TYR A 76 -1.84 -6.68 11.83
N GLN A 77 -1.44 -6.75 13.09
CA GLN A 77 -2.29 -7.28 14.15
C GLN A 77 -3.38 -6.27 14.47
N GLN A 78 -4.60 -6.73 14.46
CA GLN A 78 -5.83 -5.96 14.69
C GLN A 78 -6.73 -6.75 15.62
N ASP A 79 -7.87 -6.17 15.98
CA ASP A 79 -8.96 -6.87 16.66
C ASP A 79 -10.31 -6.34 16.17
N ASP A 80 -11.34 -7.14 16.30
CA ASP A 80 -12.72 -6.73 16.05
C ASP A 80 -13.21 -5.82 17.19
N ARG A 81 -13.24 -4.52 16.93
CA ARG A 81 -13.60 -3.52 17.94
C ARG A 81 -15.07 -3.52 18.29
N ASP A 82 -15.93 -3.98 17.41
CA ASP A 82 -17.38 -4.10 17.71
C ASP A 82 -17.61 -5.13 18.82
N ARG A 83 -16.79 -6.17 18.88
CA ARG A 83 -16.85 -7.23 19.89
C ARG A 83 -16.17 -6.89 21.22
N ARG A 84 -15.39 -5.80 21.29
CA ARG A 84 -14.62 -5.46 22.50
C ARG A 84 -15.48 -5.32 23.75
N LYS A 85 -16.65 -4.68 23.64
CA LYS A 85 -17.54 -4.43 24.78
C LYS A 85 -18.08 -5.74 25.34
N GLU A 86 -18.55 -6.63 24.48
CA GLU A 86 -19.05 -7.94 24.86
C GLU A 86 -17.93 -8.82 25.45
N ALA A 87 -16.79 -8.91 24.78
CA ALA A 87 -15.64 -9.68 25.26
C ALA A 87 -15.22 -9.23 26.67
N ARG A 88 -15.10 -7.91 26.88
CA ARG A 88 -14.75 -7.34 28.20
C ARG A 88 -15.81 -7.69 29.27
N ALA A 89 -17.09 -7.59 28.95
CA ALA A 89 -18.18 -7.91 29.89
C ALA A 89 -18.17 -9.41 30.31
N ARG A 90 -17.66 -10.29 29.43
CA ARG A 90 -17.53 -11.72 29.67
C ARG A 90 -16.14 -12.12 30.23
N GLY A 91 -15.25 -11.18 30.51
CA GLY A 91 -13.88 -11.45 30.98
C GLY A 91 -13.02 -12.18 29.94
N LEU A 92 -13.34 -12.04 28.65
CA LEU A 92 -12.61 -12.62 27.53
C LEU A 92 -11.62 -11.63 26.95
N ASP A 93 -10.58 -12.15 26.29
CA ASP A 93 -9.64 -11.32 25.53
C ASP A 93 -10.28 -10.74 24.27
N LYS A 94 -9.58 -9.81 23.61
CA LYS A 94 -9.99 -9.23 22.33
C LYS A 94 -10.10 -10.32 21.26
N HIS A 95 -11.02 -10.14 20.33
CA HIS A 95 -11.10 -10.98 19.15
C HIS A 95 -10.01 -10.57 18.16
N HIS A 96 -8.79 -11.11 18.35
CA HIS A 96 -7.64 -10.82 17.52
C HIS A 96 -7.81 -11.34 16.10
N GLN A 97 -7.40 -10.54 15.15
CA GLN A 97 -7.38 -10.84 13.73
C GLN A 97 -6.24 -10.06 13.06
N LEU A 98 -5.93 -10.43 11.84
CA LEU A 98 -4.83 -9.85 11.10
C LEU A 98 -5.32 -9.27 9.78
N MET A 99 -4.68 -8.19 9.35
CA MET A 99 -4.77 -7.66 8.00
C MET A 99 -3.49 -8.02 7.26
N ILE A 100 -3.60 -8.61 6.07
CA ILE A 100 -2.48 -8.87 5.17
C ILE A 100 -2.58 -7.87 4.01
N ARG A 101 -1.46 -7.26 3.64
CA ARG A 101 -1.34 -6.37 2.48
C ARG A 101 -0.34 -6.95 1.50
N THR A 102 -0.81 -7.22 0.29
CA THR A 102 0.06 -7.63 -0.82
C THR A 102 0.75 -6.40 -1.41
N ARG A 103 1.99 -6.55 -1.84
CA ARG A 103 2.73 -5.52 -2.58
C ARG A 103 2.53 -5.74 -4.07
N ILE A 104 2.01 -4.71 -4.76
CA ILE A 104 1.65 -4.77 -6.19
C ILE A 104 2.22 -3.54 -6.89
N PRO A 105 3.47 -3.60 -7.39
CA PRO A 105 4.11 -2.46 -8.05
C PRO A 105 3.29 -1.93 -9.24
N GLY A 106 3.09 -0.61 -9.28
CA GLY A 106 2.27 0.05 -10.30
C GLY A 106 0.82 -0.41 -10.35
N GLY A 107 0.36 -1.20 -9.37
CA GLY A 107 -1.01 -1.71 -9.30
C GLY A 107 -1.35 -2.79 -10.34
N ILE A 108 -0.36 -3.40 -11.00
CA ILE A 108 -0.59 -4.38 -12.09
C ILE A 108 -0.76 -5.78 -11.51
N VAL A 109 -1.90 -6.41 -11.79
CA VAL A 109 -2.28 -7.74 -11.30
C VAL A 109 -2.58 -8.66 -12.48
N SER A 110 -2.02 -9.87 -12.48
CA SER A 110 -2.41 -10.89 -13.46
C SER A 110 -3.79 -11.48 -13.12
N PRO A 111 -4.52 -12.04 -14.11
CA PRO A 111 -5.77 -12.74 -13.85
C PRO A 111 -5.65 -13.85 -12.80
N ASP A 112 -4.57 -14.63 -12.83
CA ASP A 112 -4.34 -15.72 -11.87
C ASP A 112 -4.12 -15.18 -10.46
N ALA A 113 -3.34 -14.10 -10.32
CA ALA A 113 -3.12 -13.45 -9.04
C ALA A 113 -4.41 -12.87 -8.44
N TYR A 114 -5.30 -12.30 -9.27
CA TYR A 114 -6.62 -11.84 -8.82
C TYR A 114 -7.47 -12.99 -8.32
N ILE A 115 -7.59 -14.08 -9.10
CA ILE A 115 -8.36 -15.29 -8.75
C ILE A 115 -7.83 -15.90 -7.45
N ALA A 116 -6.49 -15.95 -7.28
CA ALA A 116 -5.87 -16.43 -6.06
C ALA A 116 -6.25 -15.57 -4.85
N HIS A 117 -6.20 -14.22 -4.97
CA HIS A 117 -6.59 -13.32 -3.89
C HIS A 117 -8.07 -13.45 -3.51
N ASP A 118 -8.96 -13.57 -4.50
CA ASP A 118 -10.37 -13.85 -4.22
C ASP A 118 -10.55 -15.20 -3.48
N ALA A 119 -9.85 -16.25 -3.89
CA ALA A 119 -9.90 -17.54 -3.21
C ALA A 119 -9.35 -17.48 -1.77
N ILE A 120 -8.24 -16.76 -1.54
CA ILE A 120 -7.67 -16.52 -0.20
C ILE A 120 -8.68 -15.77 0.67
N SER A 121 -9.33 -14.74 0.14
CA SER A 121 -10.31 -13.94 0.87
C SER A 121 -11.46 -14.79 1.41
N ARG A 122 -11.92 -15.78 0.64
CA ARG A 122 -13.02 -16.69 1.00
C ARG A 122 -12.59 -17.73 2.03
N ARG A 123 -11.36 -18.26 1.89
CA ARG A 123 -10.91 -19.40 2.69
C ARG A 123 -10.37 -19.01 4.05
N TRP A 124 -9.63 -17.89 4.12
CA TRP A 124 -8.81 -17.55 5.28
C TRP A 124 -8.97 -16.10 5.77
N ALA A 125 -9.85 -15.32 5.15
CA ALA A 125 -10.13 -13.95 5.53
C ALA A 125 -11.65 -13.74 5.72
N ASN A 126 -12.10 -12.50 5.72
CA ASN A 126 -13.51 -12.16 5.93
C ASN A 126 -14.40 -12.26 4.68
N GLY A 127 -13.92 -12.87 3.60
CA GLY A 127 -14.67 -13.06 2.36
C GLY A 127 -14.71 -11.85 1.43
N THR A 128 -13.92 -10.80 1.71
CA THR A 128 -13.85 -9.60 0.87
C THR A 128 -12.40 -9.28 0.48
N LEU A 129 -12.21 -8.63 -0.68
CA LEU A 129 -10.96 -7.98 -1.04
C LEU A 129 -11.09 -6.46 -0.85
N ARG A 130 -9.97 -5.80 -0.61
CA ARG A 130 -9.96 -4.36 -0.59
C ARG A 130 -8.82 -3.79 -1.44
N VAL A 131 -9.17 -2.95 -2.41
CA VAL A 131 -8.23 -2.10 -3.13
C VAL A 131 -7.85 -0.93 -2.23
N THR A 132 -6.56 -0.63 -2.14
CA THR A 132 -6.05 0.48 -1.31
C THR A 132 -5.67 1.70 -2.15
N THR A 133 -5.59 2.87 -1.50
CA THR A 133 -5.02 4.09 -2.12
C THR A 133 -3.54 3.98 -2.49
N ARG A 134 -2.92 2.79 -2.30
CA ARG A 134 -1.54 2.50 -2.72
C ARG A 134 -1.49 1.37 -3.73
N GLN A 135 -2.59 1.15 -4.45
CA GLN A 135 -2.69 0.14 -5.50
C GLN A 135 -2.31 -1.28 -5.03
N ASP A 136 -2.66 -1.60 -3.78
CA ASP A 136 -2.45 -2.92 -3.17
C ASP A 136 -3.78 -3.60 -2.89
N PHE A 137 -3.77 -4.92 -2.70
CA PHE A 137 -4.87 -5.62 -2.05
C PHE A 137 -4.66 -5.72 -0.53
N GLN A 138 -5.77 -5.65 0.20
CA GLN A 138 -5.83 -6.02 1.62
C GLN A 138 -6.83 -7.16 1.83
N LEU A 139 -6.40 -8.10 2.67
CA LEU A 139 -7.22 -9.17 3.26
C LEU A 139 -7.44 -8.84 4.73
N HIS A 140 -8.67 -8.81 5.18
CA HIS A 140 -9.02 -8.53 6.58
C HIS A 140 -9.62 -9.76 7.23
N GLY A 141 -9.48 -9.88 8.56
CA GLY A 141 -10.07 -10.97 9.32
C GLY A 141 -9.29 -12.29 9.26
N VAL A 142 -8.04 -12.28 8.84
CA VAL A 142 -7.19 -13.47 8.82
C VAL A 142 -6.84 -13.86 10.24
N LEU A 143 -6.96 -15.14 10.59
CA LEU A 143 -6.55 -15.66 11.89
C LEU A 143 -5.07 -16.03 11.90
N LYS A 144 -4.44 -16.01 13.08
CA LYS A 144 -3.01 -16.33 13.25
C LYS A 144 -2.65 -17.69 12.64
N GLY A 145 -3.47 -18.72 12.85
CA GLY A 145 -3.26 -20.06 12.31
C GLY A 145 -3.36 -20.19 10.78
N ASP A 146 -3.89 -19.18 10.09
CA ASP A 146 -4.05 -19.17 8.64
C ASP A 146 -3.04 -18.28 7.91
N ILE A 147 -2.15 -17.57 8.66
CA ILE A 147 -1.15 -16.67 8.06
C ILE A 147 -0.26 -17.42 7.07
N LYS A 148 0.35 -18.53 7.50
CA LYS A 148 1.30 -19.31 6.67
C LYS A 148 0.65 -19.75 5.36
N LYS A 149 -0.59 -20.24 5.42
CA LYS A 149 -1.36 -20.67 4.24
C LYS A 149 -1.66 -19.50 3.30
N SER A 150 -2.07 -18.36 3.87
CA SER A 150 -2.41 -17.16 3.10
C SER A 150 -1.17 -16.59 2.41
N ILE A 151 -0.05 -16.45 3.12
CA ILE A 151 1.21 -15.96 2.56
C ILE A 151 1.73 -16.89 1.47
N ARG A 152 1.70 -18.21 1.69
CA ARG A 152 2.11 -19.18 0.68
C ARG A 152 1.28 -19.04 -0.59
N ALA A 153 -0.06 -18.98 -0.49
CA ALA A 153 -0.92 -18.82 -1.65
C ALA A 153 -0.70 -17.49 -2.40
N ILE A 154 -0.33 -16.39 -1.69
CA ILE A 154 0.07 -15.13 -2.32
C ILE A 154 1.37 -15.30 -3.10
N ASN A 155 2.37 -16.00 -2.54
CA ASN A 155 3.64 -16.26 -3.22
C ASN A 155 3.48 -17.22 -4.41
N ASP A 156 2.65 -18.25 -4.27
CA ASP A 156 2.34 -19.17 -5.37
C ASP A 156 1.71 -18.42 -6.56
N ALA A 157 1.04 -17.29 -6.30
CA ALA A 157 0.51 -16.36 -7.32
C ALA A 157 1.55 -15.33 -7.82
N LEU A 158 2.84 -15.54 -7.55
CA LEU A 158 3.96 -14.66 -7.92
C LEU A 158 3.88 -13.23 -7.37
N LEU A 159 3.22 -13.05 -6.23
CA LEU A 159 3.17 -11.79 -5.49
C LEU A 159 3.83 -11.94 -4.12
N THR A 160 4.10 -10.82 -3.47
CA THR A 160 4.72 -10.79 -2.14
C THR A 160 4.01 -9.82 -1.22
N THR A 161 4.17 -10.01 0.09
CA THR A 161 3.73 -9.06 1.12
C THR A 161 4.90 -8.33 1.76
N LEU A 162 6.16 -8.73 1.45
CA LEU A 162 7.36 -8.07 1.96
C LEU A 162 7.43 -6.61 1.49
N GLY A 163 7.61 -5.68 2.42
CA GLY A 163 7.59 -4.25 2.12
C GLY A 163 6.20 -3.67 1.82
N GLY A 164 5.11 -4.46 1.91
CA GLY A 164 3.74 -3.94 1.87
C GLY A 164 3.46 -2.93 2.98
N CYS A 165 4.20 -3.04 4.09
CA CYS A 165 4.17 -2.14 5.24
C CYS A 165 5.56 -2.04 5.88
N GLY A 166 5.70 -1.51 7.11
CA GLY A 166 6.98 -1.41 7.83
C GLY A 166 7.72 -0.08 7.59
N ASP A 167 8.91 -0.01 8.15
CA ASP A 167 9.82 1.14 8.04
C ASP A 167 10.82 0.90 6.89
N VAL A 168 10.28 0.76 5.70
CA VAL A 168 10.94 0.54 4.41
C VAL A 168 10.24 1.35 3.33
N GLU A 169 10.77 1.33 2.11
CA GLU A 169 10.00 1.72 0.92
C GLU A 169 8.79 0.79 0.78
N ARG A 170 7.63 1.42 0.62
CA ARG A 170 6.35 0.73 0.43
C ARG A 170 6.16 0.38 -1.04
N ASN A 171 4.98 -0.13 -1.39
CA ASN A 171 4.64 -0.30 -2.79
C ASN A 171 4.84 0.99 -3.60
N ILE A 172 5.54 0.92 -4.72
CA ILE A 172 5.70 2.04 -5.66
C ILE A 172 4.43 2.13 -6.49
N MET A 173 3.77 3.28 -6.43
CA MET A 173 2.55 3.55 -7.21
C MET A 173 2.90 4.14 -8.56
N CYS A 174 2.02 3.91 -9.54
CA CYS A 174 2.09 4.58 -10.84
C CYS A 174 0.70 4.95 -11.34
N CYS A 175 0.60 5.90 -12.28
CA CYS A 175 -0.62 6.09 -13.06
C CYS A 175 -1.06 4.74 -13.63
N PRO A 176 -2.31 4.31 -13.38
CA PRO A 176 -2.78 2.99 -13.79
C PRO A 176 -3.24 2.93 -15.24
N GLU A 177 -3.18 4.02 -15.99
CA GLU A 177 -3.63 4.05 -17.38
C GLU A 177 -2.89 3.00 -18.22
N PRO A 178 -3.62 2.06 -18.88
CA PRO A 178 -3.00 0.90 -19.52
C PRO A 178 -2.67 1.13 -21.00
N LEU A 179 -2.22 2.32 -21.37
CA LEU A 179 -1.85 2.60 -22.76
C LEU A 179 -0.69 1.73 -23.22
N VAL A 180 -0.71 1.32 -24.49
CA VAL A 180 0.30 0.49 -25.13
C VAL A 180 1.08 1.36 -26.12
N ASP A 181 2.16 1.95 -25.64
CA ASP A 181 3.14 2.73 -26.40
C ASP A 181 4.52 2.63 -25.75
N ASP A 182 5.53 3.14 -26.44
CA ASP A 182 6.93 3.08 -25.98
C ASP A 182 7.14 3.87 -24.67
N PHE A 183 6.45 5.00 -24.49
CA PHE A 183 6.54 5.77 -23.25
C PHE A 183 6.08 4.98 -22.03
N HIS A 184 4.93 4.29 -22.12
CA HIS A 184 4.42 3.47 -21.02
C HIS A 184 5.28 2.22 -20.79
N ALA A 185 5.87 1.65 -21.84
CA ALA A 185 6.82 0.55 -21.71
C ALA A 185 8.09 0.98 -20.95
N ASP A 186 8.69 2.10 -21.31
CA ASP A 186 9.88 2.68 -20.65
C ASP A 186 9.56 3.05 -19.19
N LEU A 187 8.38 3.63 -18.95
CA LEU A 187 7.91 3.94 -17.60
C LEU A 187 7.81 2.69 -16.73
N GLN A 188 7.22 1.62 -17.22
CA GLN A 188 7.09 0.35 -16.49
C GLN A 188 8.47 -0.29 -16.24
N HIS A 189 9.40 -0.16 -17.19
CA HIS A 189 10.78 -0.60 -17.01
C HIS A 189 11.46 0.16 -15.86
N ALA A 190 11.36 1.49 -15.83
CA ALA A 190 11.91 2.32 -14.76
C ALA A 190 11.31 1.97 -13.39
N ILE A 191 10.00 1.75 -13.32
CA ILE A 191 9.32 1.32 -12.08
C ILE A 191 9.86 -0.03 -11.62
N SER A 192 9.98 -1.01 -12.52
CA SER A 192 10.48 -2.34 -12.21
C SER A 192 11.92 -2.29 -11.67
N ALA A 193 12.76 -1.46 -12.27
CA ALA A 193 14.14 -1.25 -11.82
C ALA A 193 14.20 -0.60 -10.42
N MET A 194 13.38 0.43 -10.17
CA MET A 194 13.26 1.04 -8.83
C MET A 194 12.75 0.03 -7.79
N VAL A 195 11.77 -0.80 -8.13
CA VAL A 195 11.26 -1.84 -7.24
C VAL A 195 12.35 -2.85 -6.88
N ALA A 196 13.12 -3.32 -7.86
CA ALA A 196 14.23 -4.26 -7.64
C ALA A 196 15.31 -3.68 -6.72
N GLU A 197 15.65 -2.39 -6.88
CA GLU A 197 16.66 -1.70 -6.08
C GLU A 197 16.17 -1.39 -4.66
N LEU A 198 14.90 -0.95 -4.51
CA LEU A 198 14.37 -0.44 -3.24
C LEU A 198 13.68 -1.52 -2.39
N THR A 199 13.57 -2.76 -2.86
CA THR A 199 13.00 -3.85 -2.07
C THR A 199 14.02 -4.39 -1.06
N PRO A 200 13.63 -4.61 0.21
CA PRO A 200 14.50 -5.28 1.17
C PRO A 200 14.97 -6.65 0.68
N ARG A 201 16.23 -6.99 0.94
CA ARG A 201 16.85 -8.26 0.49
C ARG A 201 16.95 -9.31 1.60
N THR A 202 16.20 -9.15 2.69
CA THR A 202 16.19 -10.12 3.79
C THR A 202 15.66 -11.48 3.33
N ALA A 203 16.31 -12.56 3.75
CA ALA A 203 15.82 -13.93 3.58
C ALA A 203 14.76 -14.33 4.62
N ALA A 204 14.55 -13.53 5.67
CA ALA A 204 13.59 -13.80 6.75
C ALA A 204 12.19 -14.13 6.26
N TYR A 205 11.75 -13.46 5.19
CA TYR A 205 10.44 -13.68 4.60
C TYR A 205 10.27 -15.13 4.11
N HIS A 206 11.24 -15.67 3.39
CA HIS A 206 11.19 -17.04 2.88
C HIS A 206 11.29 -18.09 3.99
N GLU A 207 12.15 -17.88 4.96
CA GLU A 207 12.30 -18.78 6.10
C GLU A 207 11.04 -18.87 6.96
N ILE A 208 10.36 -17.76 7.17
CA ILE A 208 9.16 -17.70 8.00
C ILE A 208 7.96 -18.29 7.27
N TRP A 209 7.85 -18.07 5.96
CA TRP A 209 6.60 -18.27 5.23
C TRP A 209 6.59 -19.44 4.25
N LEU A 210 7.72 -19.85 3.69
CA LEU A 210 7.76 -20.88 2.65
C LEU A 210 8.22 -22.24 3.15
N ASP A 211 9.36 -22.37 3.77
CA ASP A 211 10.02 -23.66 3.89
C ASP A 211 10.11 -24.26 5.30
N GLY A 212 10.07 -23.45 6.34
CA GLY A 212 10.25 -23.98 7.70
C GLY A 212 11.60 -24.65 7.98
N GLU A 213 12.42 -24.88 6.95
CA GLU A 213 13.77 -25.38 7.04
C GLU A 213 14.76 -24.30 6.62
N VAL A 214 15.75 -24.05 7.49
CA VAL A 214 16.82 -23.10 7.20
C VAL A 214 17.78 -23.79 6.23
N VAL A 215 17.71 -23.43 4.94
CA VAL A 215 18.85 -23.66 4.05
C VAL A 215 19.94 -22.72 4.53
N LYS A 216 20.95 -23.24 5.24
CA LYS A 216 22.13 -22.47 5.61
C LYS A 216 22.83 -22.01 4.34
N SER A 217 22.57 -20.75 3.95
CA SER A 217 23.43 -20.05 3.01
C SER A 217 24.80 -19.93 3.67
N SER A 218 25.85 -20.29 2.94
CA SER A 218 27.24 -20.11 3.38
C SER A 218 27.66 -18.64 3.39
N GLU A 219 26.85 -17.75 2.82
CA GLU A 219 27.13 -16.31 2.76
C GLU A 219 26.35 -15.56 3.85
N PRO A 220 26.97 -14.54 4.49
CA PRO A 220 26.28 -13.70 5.45
C PRO A 220 25.15 -12.94 4.72
N GLU A 221 24.00 -12.86 5.36
CA GLU A 221 22.87 -12.07 4.87
C GLU A 221 23.24 -10.59 4.89
N THR A 222 23.06 -9.90 3.76
CA THR A 222 23.35 -8.48 3.62
C THR A 222 22.10 -7.70 3.23
N GLU A 223 21.92 -6.52 3.82
CA GLU A 223 20.86 -5.58 3.51
C GLU A 223 21.48 -4.23 3.06
N PRO A 224 21.88 -4.11 1.78
CA PRO A 224 22.78 -3.03 1.35
C PRO A 224 22.15 -1.64 1.48
N LEU A 225 20.85 -1.51 1.13
CA LEU A 225 20.16 -0.22 1.21
C LEU A 225 19.74 0.12 2.64
N TYR A 226 19.15 -0.82 3.35
CA TYR A 226 18.51 -0.53 4.65
C TYR A 226 19.44 -0.78 5.85
N LYS A 227 20.52 -1.53 5.67
CA LYS A 227 21.40 -1.99 6.75
C LYS A 227 20.58 -2.68 7.87
N GLU A 228 21.10 -2.75 9.09
CA GLU A 228 20.39 -3.38 10.23
C GLU A 228 19.25 -2.52 10.76
N GLN A 229 19.33 -1.21 10.56
CA GLN A 229 18.38 -0.26 11.17
C GLN A 229 17.12 -0.05 10.37
N TYR A 230 17.11 -0.40 9.09
CA TYR A 230 16.03 0.00 8.19
C TYR A 230 15.78 1.52 8.22
N LEU A 231 14.61 1.97 7.79
CA LEU A 231 14.28 3.40 7.85
C LEU A 231 13.75 3.79 9.24
N PRO A 232 13.86 5.07 9.64
CA PRO A 232 13.24 5.55 10.88
C PRO A 232 11.71 5.52 10.80
N ARG A 233 11.14 5.57 9.57
CA ARG A 233 9.70 5.50 9.32
C ARG A 233 9.43 5.01 7.91
N LYS A 234 8.15 4.64 7.62
CA LYS A 234 7.68 4.31 6.27
C LYS A 234 8.12 5.36 5.26
N PHE A 235 8.51 4.92 4.10
CA PHE A 235 8.81 5.73 2.94
C PHE A 235 7.84 5.38 1.80
N LYS A 236 7.43 6.33 0.99
CA LYS A 236 6.40 6.15 -0.01
C LYS A 236 6.82 6.83 -1.31
N THR A 237 6.95 6.04 -2.37
CA THR A 237 7.23 6.53 -3.71
C THR A 237 6.00 6.42 -4.60
N THR A 238 5.82 7.39 -5.50
CA THR A 238 4.79 7.38 -6.54
C THR A 238 5.31 7.99 -7.82
N VAL A 239 4.80 7.51 -8.95
CA VAL A 239 5.14 7.99 -10.28
C VAL A 239 3.87 8.47 -10.98
N ALA A 240 3.80 9.76 -11.27
CA ALA A 240 2.78 10.37 -12.11
C ALA A 240 3.28 10.51 -13.54
N ILE A 241 2.38 10.74 -14.47
CA ILE A 241 2.68 11.14 -15.85
C ILE A 241 2.43 12.64 -15.99
N GLU A 242 3.25 13.33 -16.75
CA GLU A 242 3.06 14.76 -17.03
C GLU A 242 1.63 15.06 -17.51
N GLY A 243 0.97 15.99 -16.82
CA GLY A 243 -0.43 16.35 -17.08
C GLY A 243 -1.46 15.48 -16.34
N ASP A 244 -1.08 14.30 -15.80
CA ASP A 244 -1.99 13.41 -15.08
C ASP A 244 -1.53 13.15 -13.64
N ASN A 245 -2.25 13.71 -12.67
CA ASN A 245 -1.99 13.52 -11.24
C ASN A 245 -3.00 12.58 -10.58
N CYS A 246 -3.40 11.50 -11.23
CA CYS A 246 -4.36 10.51 -10.69
C CYS A 246 -3.84 9.80 -9.43
N VAL A 247 -2.54 9.85 -9.16
CA VAL A 247 -1.87 9.22 -8.01
C VAL A 247 -1.58 10.16 -6.83
N ASP A 248 -2.07 11.42 -6.86
CA ASP A 248 -1.83 12.43 -5.82
C ASP A 248 -0.33 12.60 -5.51
N VAL A 249 0.48 12.87 -6.54
CA VAL A 249 1.95 12.85 -6.50
C VAL A 249 2.53 13.65 -5.33
N TYR A 250 1.99 14.82 -5.03
CA TYR A 250 2.48 15.70 -3.97
C TYR A 250 2.30 15.17 -2.54
N ALA A 251 1.56 14.06 -2.35
CA ALA A 251 1.28 13.49 -1.03
C ALA A 251 2.32 12.45 -0.57
N HIS A 252 3.45 12.30 -1.29
CA HIS A 252 4.41 11.21 -1.12
C HIS A 252 5.80 11.68 -0.72
N ASP A 253 6.55 10.81 -0.01
CA ASP A 253 7.91 11.12 0.45
C ASP A 253 8.86 11.34 -0.73
N LEU A 254 8.76 10.47 -1.76
CA LEU A 254 9.42 10.60 -3.06
C LEU A 254 8.34 10.60 -4.14
N ALA A 255 8.21 11.70 -4.83
CA ALA A 255 7.25 11.93 -5.88
C ALA A 255 7.99 12.12 -7.21
N ILE A 256 7.61 11.36 -8.22
CA ILE A 256 8.28 11.32 -9.51
C ILE A 256 7.24 11.65 -10.59
N VAL A 257 7.61 12.49 -11.54
CA VAL A 257 6.75 12.82 -12.69
C VAL A 257 7.49 12.48 -13.97
N ALA A 258 6.99 11.50 -14.71
CA ALA A 258 7.53 11.13 -16.02
C ALA A 258 7.18 12.20 -17.05
N MET A 259 8.19 12.78 -17.66
CA MET A 259 8.10 13.87 -18.62
C MET A 259 8.17 13.34 -20.05
N LYS A 260 7.37 13.92 -20.95
CA LYS A 260 7.34 13.52 -22.37
C LYS A 260 8.18 14.45 -23.23
N LYS A 261 8.80 13.90 -24.28
CA LYS A 261 9.33 14.69 -25.40
C LYS A 261 8.17 15.12 -26.33
N PRO A 262 8.41 16.07 -27.25
CA PRO A 262 7.39 16.46 -28.23
C PRO A 262 6.93 15.31 -29.13
N ASP A 263 7.76 14.28 -29.34
CA ASP A 263 7.42 13.07 -30.10
C ASP A 263 6.65 12.03 -29.30
N GLY A 264 6.38 12.30 -28.02
CA GLY A 264 5.67 11.41 -27.10
C GLY A 264 6.55 10.41 -26.34
N SER A 265 7.83 10.26 -26.68
CA SER A 265 8.75 9.36 -25.98
C SER A 265 9.14 9.88 -24.58
N LEU A 266 9.68 9.02 -23.73
CA LEU A 266 10.15 9.39 -22.39
C LEU A 266 11.36 10.33 -22.49
N ARG A 267 11.25 11.50 -21.86
CA ARG A 267 12.34 12.47 -21.75
C ARG A 267 13.19 12.25 -20.52
N GLY A 268 12.56 11.95 -19.40
CA GLY A 268 13.17 11.82 -18.10
C GLY A 268 12.14 12.04 -16.99
N PHE A 269 12.61 12.39 -15.80
CA PHE A 269 11.76 12.48 -14.62
C PHE A 269 12.02 13.76 -13.83
N ASN A 270 10.96 14.48 -13.49
CA ASN A 270 11.01 15.42 -12.38
C ASN A 270 10.88 14.65 -11.06
N VAL A 271 11.75 14.97 -10.12
CA VAL A 271 11.79 14.40 -8.77
C VAL A 271 11.36 15.45 -7.76
N LEU A 272 10.38 15.13 -6.92
CA LEU A 272 9.92 15.97 -5.83
C LEU A 272 10.03 15.18 -4.52
N VAL A 273 10.20 15.86 -3.39
CA VAL A 273 10.45 15.20 -2.09
C VAL A 273 9.68 15.85 -0.94
N GLY A 274 9.45 15.08 0.11
CA GLY A 274 8.95 15.59 1.38
C GLY A 274 7.44 15.69 1.52
N GLY A 275 6.66 15.07 0.64
CA GLY A 275 5.21 15.03 0.76
C GLY A 275 4.68 14.11 1.85
N GLY A 276 3.56 14.49 2.46
CA GLY A 276 2.87 13.65 3.44
C GLY A 276 1.76 14.37 4.16
N LEU A 277 0.51 14.01 3.87
CA LEU A 277 -0.69 14.68 4.39
C LEU A 277 -1.10 14.20 5.80
N GLY A 278 -0.43 13.18 6.36
CA GLY A 278 -0.76 12.66 7.69
C GLY A 278 -0.41 13.66 8.80
N ARG A 279 -1.36 13.88 9.71
CA ARG A 279 -1.20 14.63 10.96
C ARG A 279 -1.74 13.79 12.11
N THR A 280 -1.13 13.87 13.29
CA THR A 280 -1.61 13.19 14.49
C THR A 280 -2.52 14.14 15.28
N HIS A 281 -3.72 13.66 15.62
CA HIS A 281 -4.67 14.43 16.42
C HIS A 281 -4.05 14.83 17.77
N ASN A 282 -4.31 16.07 18.22
CA ASN A 282 -3.78 16.65 19.45
C ASN A 282 -2.23 16.62 19.56
N LYS A 283 -1.52 16.64 18.42
CA LYS A 283 -0.07 16.75 18.35
C LYS A 283 0.31 17.86 17.39
N PRO A 284 0.40 19.11 17.87
CA PRO A 284 0.65 20.30 17.02
C PRO A 284 2.01 20.26 16.32
N GLU A 285 2.98 19.53 16.88
CA GLU A 285 4.29 19.30 16.29
C GLU A 285 4.22 18.45 15.00
N THR A 286 3.08 17.82 14.71
CA THR A 286 2.87 17.08 13.45
C THR A 286 2.09 17.93 12.47
N PHE A 287 2.55 18.04 11.22
CA PHE A 287 1.95 18.86 10.18
C PHE A 287 1.80 18.13 8.85
N VAL A 288 0.97 18.65 7.97
CA VAL A 288 0.87 18.22 6.56
C VAL A 288 1.93 18.94 5.74
N ALA A 289 2.50 18.24 4.74
CA ALA A 289 3.40 18.82 3.76
C ALA A 289 3.09 18.29 2.37
N VAL A 290 3.29 19.10 1.37
CA VAL A 290 3.30 18.70 -0.05
C VAL A 290 4.74 18.52 -0.50
N ALA A 291 4.96 17.60 -1.44
CA ALA A 291 6.29 17.40 -2.01
C ALA A 291 6.74 18.64 -2.80
N VAL A 292 8.00 18.98 -2.66
CA VAL A 292 8.62 20.13 -3.32
C VAL A 292 9.62 19.67 -4.38
N PRO A 293 9.77 20.40 -5.52
CA PRO A 293 10.69 20.05 -6.58
C PRO A 293 12.15 19.95 -6.09
N LEU A 294 12.82 18.86 -6.43
CA LEU A 294 14.23 18.60 -6.10
C LEU A 294 15.14 18.75 -7.33
N ALA A 295 14.82 18.03 -8.40
CA ALA A 295 15.65 17.94 -9.59
C ALA A 295 14.88 17.39 -10.80
N PHE A 296 15.45 17.58 -12.01
CA PHE A 296 15.18 16.78 -13.19
C PHE A 296 16.32 15.79 -13.40
N VAL A 297 16.00 14.56 -13.87
CA VAL A 297 16.95 13.50 -14.15
C VAL A 297 16.61 12.75 -15.43
N GLU A 298 17.64 12.26 -16.12
CA GLU A 298 17.48 11.40 -17.31
C GLU A 298 16.93 10.00 -16.92
N PRO A 299 16.37 9.23 -17.89
CA PRO A 299 15.74 7.95 -17.61
C PRO A 299 16.62 6.92 -16.88
N ASP A 300 17.91 6.86 -17.21
CA ASP A 300 18.88 5.94 -16.61
C ASP A 300 19.36 6.36 -15.20
N GLN A 301 19.06 7.58 -14.77
CA GLN A 301 19.48 8.16 -13.50
C GLN A 301 18.46 7.99 -12.37
N ILE A 302 17.21 7.67 -12.68
CA ILE A 302 16.11 7.70 -11.69
C ILE A 302 16.29 6.70 -10.56
N VAL A 303 16.84 5.52 -10.85
CA VAL A 303 17.06 4.47 -9.85
C VAL A 303 18.09 4.92 -8.81
N ASP A 304 19.19 5.54 -9.27
CA ASP A 304 20.23 6.06 -8.38
C ASP A 304 19.71 7.17 -7.49
N VAL A 305 18.95 8.11 -8.05
CA VAL A 305 18.34 9.20 -7.24
C VAL A 305 17.34 8.68 -6.24
N ALA A 306 16.49 7.73 -6.61
CA ALA A 306 15.54 7.11 -5.71
C ALA A 306 16.26 6.38 -4.56
N ARG A 307 17.32 5.60 -4.85
CA ARG A 307 18.13 4.91 -3.86
C ARG A 307 18.78 5.89 -2.89
N GLU A 308 19.39 6.95 -3.38
CA GLU A 308 20.11 7.91 -2.53
C GLU A 308 19.15 8.78 -1.72
N ALA A 309 17.98 9.12 -2.23
CA ALA A 309 16.94 9.79 -1.43
C ALA A 309 16.48 8.92 -0.24
N VAL A 310 16.31 7.62 -0.45
CA VAL A 310 16.00 6.65 0.63
C VAL A 310 17.19 6.55 1.60
N ALA A 311 18.43 6.48 1.08
CA ALA A 311 19.64 6.39 1.91
C ALA A 311 19.85 7.63 2.79
N VAL A 312 19.60 8.84 2.26
CA VAL A 312 19.65 10.07 3.07
C VAL A 312 18.61 10.03 4.20
N GLN A 313 17.38 9.58 3.92
CA GLN A 313 16.37 9.43 4.96
C GLN A 313 16.73 8.35 5.98
N ARG A 314 17.38 7.27 5.58
CA ARG A 314 17.91 6.23 6.47
C ARG A 314 18.95 6.81 7.43
N ASP A 315 19.88 7.59 6.92
CA ASP A 315 21.05 8.07 7.66
C ASP A 315 20.74 9.28 8.56
N TYR A 316 19.80 10.14 8.16
CA TYR A 316 19.56 11.44 8.82
C TYR A 316 18.14 11.63 9.37
N GLY A 317 17.21 10.74 9.11
CA GLY A 317 15.84 10.82 9.64
C GLY A 317 15.81 10.61 11.16
N ASP A 318 14.88 11.28 11.85
CA ASP A 318 14.76 11.21 13.30
C ASP A 318 14.38 9.79 13.77
N ARG A 319 15.23 9.18 14.59
CA ARG A 319 15.03 7.86 15.20
C ARG A 319 14.58 7.92 16.64
N THR A 320 14.59 9.10 17.25
CA THR A 320 14.19 9.30 18.65
C THR A 320 12.68 9.48 18.78
N ASN A 321 12.06 10.22 17.85
CA ASN A 321 10.65 10.53 17.86
C ASN A 321 9.93 9.99 16.59
N ARG A 322 9.27 8.84 16.69
CA ARG A 322 8.53 8.26 15.56
C ARG A 322 7.43 9.14 14.94
N ARG A 323 6.95 10.17 15.66
CA ARG A 323 5.99 11.12 15.10
C ARG A 323 6.65 12.17 14.23
N HIS A 324 7.97 12.37 14.39
CA HIS A 324 8.79 13.31 13.61
C HIS A 324 9.75 12.62 12.62
N ALA A 325 9.59 11.34 12.36
CA ALA A 325 10.56 10.48 11.68
C ALA A 325 10.36 10.34 10.16
N ARG A 326 9.36 11.00 9.54
CA ARG A 326 9.16 10.95 8.07
C ARG A 326 10.02 11.99 7.36
N LEU A 327 10.30 11.75 6.06
CA LEU A 327 11.13 12.62 5.21
C LEU A 327 10.72 14.09 5.26
N LYS A 328 9.43 14.41 5.30
CA LYS A 328 8.94 15.80 5.38
C LYS A 328 9.51 16.57 6.59
N TYR A 329 9.74 15.89 7.69
CA TYR A 329 10.35 16.49 8.88
C TYR A 329 11.85 16.67 8.72
N THR A 330 12.54 15.69 8.14
CA THR A 330 13.97 15.79 7.80
C THR A 330 14.23 17.01 6.90
N ILE A 331 13.36 17.22 5.89
CA ILE A 331 13.45 18.40 5.00
C ILE A 331 13.09 19.69 5.73
N ALA A 332 12.07 19.68 6.58
CA ALA A 332 11.69 20.87 7.36
C ALA A 332 12.79 21.31 8.33
N ASP A 333 13.47 20.35 8.97
CA ASP A 333 14.50 20.62 9.98
C ASP A 333 15.83 21.05 9.35
N ARG A 334 16.19 20.53 8.17
CA ARG A 334 17.51 20.70 7.57
C ARG A 334 17.52 21.57 6.30
N GLY A 335 16.37 21.74 5.67
CA GLY A 335 16.21 22.46 4.41
C GLY A 335 16.28 21.57 3.18
N LEU A 336 15.63 22.02 2.10
CA LEU A 336 15.60 21.34 0.81
C LEU A 336 16.98 21.32 0.14
N GLU A 337 17.70 22.44 0.16
CA GLU A 337 19.04 22.56 -0.44
C GLU A 337 20.01 21.59 0.25
N TRP A 338 19.99 21.52 1.57
CA TRP A 338 20.78 20.54 2.31
C TRP A 338 20.47 19.11 1.86
N PHE A 339 19.18 18.77 1.71
CA PHE A 339 18.77 17.42 1.25
C PHE A 339 19.27 17.15 -0.18
N ARG A 340 19.16 18.13 -1.08
CA ARG A 340 19.67 18.05 -2.44
C ARG A 340 21.17 17.80 -2.46
N ASP A 341 21.93 18.55 -1.65
CA ASP A 341 23.39 18.41 -1.57
C ASP A 341 23.79 17.03 -1.02
N GLU A 342 23.07 16.49 -0.02
CA GLU A 342 23.35 15.16 0.51
C GLU A 342 23.06 14.04 -0.51
N VAL A 343 22.01 14.19 -1.31
CA VAL A 343 21.75 13.28 -2.44
C VAL A 343 22.85 13.44 -3.51
N GLN A 344 23.17 14.68 -3.90
CA GLN A 344 24.19 14.98 -4.92
C GLN A 344 25.57 14.40 -4.59
N LYS A 345 26.01 14.48 -3.32
CA LYS A 345 27.31 13.93 -2.88
C LYS A 345 27.45 12.42 -3.12
N ARG A 346 26.34 11.71 -3.28
CA ARG A 346 26.29 10.26 -3.44
C ARG A 346 26.14 9.82 -4.90
N LEU A 347 25.82 10.78 -5.79
CA LEU A 347 25.61 10.55 -7.21
C LEU A 347 26.91 10.79 -8.01
N ARG A 348 27.02 10.14 -9.16
CA ARG A 348 28.15 10.29 -10.10
C ARG A 348 27.87 11.30 -11.21
N PHE A 349 26.69 11.90 -11.24
CA PHE A 349 26.24 12.91 -12.19
C PHE A 349 25.66 14.12 -11.43
N THR A 350 25.47 15.23 -12.15
CA THR A 350 24.94 16.46 -11.55
C THR A 350 23.43 16.53 -11.73
N LEU A 351 22.71 16.76 -10.62
CA LEU A 351 21.26 16.98 -10.63
C LEU A 351 20.93 18.28 -11.37
N GLN A 352 20.06 18.17 -12.39
CA GLN A 352 19.57 19.34 -13.10
C GLN A 352 18.44 20.03 -12.33
N PRO A 353 18.16 21.31 -12.54
CA PRO A 353 16.99 21.97 -12.00
C PRO A 353 15.70 21.25 -12.42
N ALA A 354 14.74 21.14 -11.49
CA ALA A 354 13.43 20.59 -11.83
C ALA A 354 12.71 21.49 -12.86
N GLU A 355 11.96 20.88 -13.75
CA GLU A 355 11.20 21.58 -14.79
C GLU A 355 9.81 21.98 -14.30
N PRO A 356 9.21 23.02 -14.86
CA PRO A 356 7.82 23.41 -14.54
C PRO A 356 6.85 22.28 -14.81
N LEU A 357 5.88 22.09 -13.92
CA LEU A 357 4.82 21.10 -14.05
C LEU A 357 3.47 21.79 -14.28
N ALA A 358 2.70 21.27 -15.23
CA ALA A 358 1.32 21.68 -15.46
C ALA A 358 0.41 20.45 -15.38
N TRP A 359 -0.74 20.61 -14.72
CA TRP A 359 -1.71 19.53 -14.52
C TRP A 359 -3.00 19.82 -15.28
N LYS A 360 -3.57 18.78 -15.89
CA LYS A 360 -4.92 18.81 -16.43
C LYS A 360 -5.88 18.22 -15.39
N PRO A 361 -7.17 18.59 -15.42
CA PRO A 361 -8.18 17.89 -14.64
C PRO A 361 -8.19 16.40 -15.02
N VAL A 362 -8.15 15.52 -14.04
CA VAL A 362 -8.10 14.07 -14.26
C VAL A 362 -9.32 13.41 -13.64
N ASP A 363 -9.96 12.54 -14.38
CA ASP A 363 -10.88 11.53 -13.86
C ASP A 363 -10.12 10.22 -13.69
N ASP A 364 -10.47 9.36 -12.76
CA ASP A 364 -9.72 8.15 -12.36
C ASP A 364 -9.74 7.03 -13.43
N HIS A 365 -9.64 7.37 -14.70
CA HIS A 365 -9.72 6.45 -15.85
C HIS A 365 -10.95 5.52 -15.81
N LEU A 366 -12.06 5.99 -15.22
CA LEU A 366 -13.30 5.24 -15.14
C LEU A 366 -14.05 5.23 -16.47
N GLY A 367 -14.81 4.15 -16.74
CA GLY A 367 -15.53 3.96 -17.99
C GLY A 367 -14.67 3.35 -19.08
N TRP A 368 -15.21 3.34 -20.32
CA TRP A 368 -14.56 2.73 -21.48
C TRP A 368 -13.61 3.70 -22.17
N HIS A 369 -12.42 3.21 -22.53
CA HIS A 369 -11.38 3.93 -23.26
C HIS A 369 -10.65 3.04 -24.25
N GLU A 370 -10.05 3.64 -25.26
CA GLU A 370 -9.14 2.98 -26.19
C GLU A 370 -7.75 2.81 -25.55
N GLN A 371 -7.09 1.68 -25.80
CA GLN A 371 -5.80 1.35 -25.21
C GLN A 371 -4.61 1.71 -26.12
N GLY A 372 -4.86 2.08 -27.39
CA GLY A 372 -3.84 2.47 -28.36
C GLY A 372 -3.37 1.35 -29.29
N ASP A 373 -3.65 0.06 -28.97
CA ASP A 373 -3.31 -1.13 -29.75
C ASP A 373 -4.54 -1.76 -30.44
N GLY A 374 -5.63 -1.03 -30.54
CA GLY A 374 -6.91 -1.53 -31.08
C GLY A 374 -7.76 -2.25 -30.05
N LYS A 375 -7.29 -2.41 -28.81
CA LYS A 375 -8.07 -2.93 -27.71
C LYS A 375 -8.64 -1.82 -26.84
N LEU A 376 -9.51 -2.22 -25.92
CA LEU A 376 -10.18 -1.35 -24.97
C LEU A 376 -9.74 -1.65 -23.53
N TYR A 377 -9.91 -0.66 -22.67
CA TYR A 377 -9.96 -0.87 -21.24
C TYR A 377 -11.23 -0.26 -20.62
N VAL A 378 -11.63 -0.80 -19.47
CA VAL A 378 -12.75 -0.27 -18.70
C VAL A 378 -12.35 -0.05 -17.25
N GLY A 379 -12.50 1.19 -16.77
CA GLY A 379 -12.39 1.52 -15.35
C GLY A 379 -13.71 1.30 -14.64
N ILE A 380 -13.69 0.52 -13.55
CA ILE A 380 -14.85 0.12 -12.76
C ILE A 380 -14.77 0.75 -11.38
N TYR A 381 -15.81 1.50 -11.01
CA TYR A 381 -15.92 2.08 -9.67
C TYR A 381 -16.16 1.00 -8.60
N ILE A 382 -15.40 1.08 -7.52
CA ILE A 382 -15.54 0.18 -6.36
C ILE A 382 -15.76 1.02 -5.10
N GLU A 383 -16.96 0.94 -4.52
CA GLU A 383 -17.31 1.72 -3.32
C GLU A 383 -16.30 1.49 -2.19
N ASN A 384 -15.57 2.54 -1.81
CA ASN A 384 -14.49 2.50 -0.81
C ASN A 384 -13.40 1.44 -1.07
N GLY A 385 -13.24 0.98 -2.29
CA GLY A 385 -12.31 -0.10 -2.65
C GLY A 385 -12.71 -1.48 -2.15
N ARG A 386 -13.90 -1.66 -1.58
CA ARG A 386 -14.36 -2.94 -1.01
C ARG A 386 -15.01 -3.80 -2.07
N ILE A 387 -14.32 -4.80 -2.57
CA ILE A 387 -14.83 -5.83 -3.48
C ILE A 387 -15.55 -6.87 -2.63
N ALA A 388 -16.88 -6.85 -2.65
CA ALA A 388 -17.75 -7.69 -1.85
C ALA A 388 -19.09 -7.91 -2.55
N ASP A 389 -19.84 -8.93 -2.14
CA ASP A 389 -21.23 -9.12 -2.54
C ASP A 389 -22.14 -8.57 -1.46
N VAL A 390 -22.85 -7.47 -1.75
CA VAL A 390 -23.73 -6.77 -0.80
C VAL A 390 -25.07 -6.46 -1.47
N GLY A 391 -26.14 -7.12 -1.03
CA GLY A 391 -27.46 -6.97 -1.63
C GLY A 391 -27.47 -7.34 -3.11
N GLU A 392 -27.95 -6.44 -3.95
CA GLU A 392 -27.99 -6.64 -5.41
C GLU A 392 -26.63 -6.43 -6.09
N VAL A 393 -25.73 -5.68 -5.45
CA VAL A 393 -24.39 -5.43 -5.98
C VAL A 393 -23.46 -6.57 -5.58
N ARG A 394 -23.21 -7.48 -6.50
CA ARG A 394 -22.35 -8.65 -6.31
C ARG A 394 -20.99 -8.45 -7.01
N SER A 395 -20.31 -7.37 -6.63
CA SER A 395 -19.06 -6.96 -7.32
C SER A 395 -17.97 -8.01 -7.23
N ARG A 396 -17.83 -8.73 -6.10
CA ARG A 396 -16.82 -9.79 -5.96
C ARG A 396 -17.08 -10.94 -6.94
N THR A 397 -18.31 -11.43 -7.01
CA THR A 397 -18.68 -12.52 -7.92
C THR A 397 -18.59 -12.07 -9.38
N GLY A 398 -19.09 -10.88 -9.71
CA GLY A 398 -19.08 -10.34 -11.07
C GLY A 398 -17.69 -10.09 -11.62
N LEU A 399 -16.84 -9.39 -10.86
CA LEU A 399 -15.46 -9.16 -11.29
C LEU A 399 -14.69 -10.48 -11.46
N ARG A 400 -14.91 -11.45 -10.56
CA ARG A 400 -14.30 -12.77 -10.70
C ARG A 400 -14.72 -13.46 -11.99
N HIS A 401 -16.02 -13.46 -12.34
CA HIS A 401 -16.51 -14.08 -13.59
C HIS A 401 -15.91 -13.39 -14.82
N ILE A 402 -15.84 -12.04 -14.83
CA ILE A 402 -15.17 -11.31 -15.94
C ILE A 402 -13.69 -11.76 -16.05
N VAL A 403 -12.98 -11.88 -14.94
CA VAL A 403 -11.57 -12.29 -14.95
C VAL A 403 -11.39 -13.75 -15.38
N GLU A 404 -12.28 -14.66 -14.95
CA GLU A 404 -12.23 -16.08 -15.34
C GLU A 404 -12.54 -16.27 -16.81
N GLU A 405 -13.53 -15.55 -17.36
CA GLU A 405 -13.98 -15.69 -18.74
C GLU A 405 -13.06 -14.98 -19.74
N LEU A 406 -12.66 -13.73 -19.45
CA LEU A 406 -12.01 -12.85 -20.43
C LEU A 406 -10.51 -12.68 -20.20
N ARG A 407 -10.01 -13.04 -19.01
CA ARG A 407 -8.58 -12.96 -18.64
C ARG A 407 -7.93 -11.59 -18.90
N PRO A 408 -8.59 -10.45 -18.58
CA PRO A 408 -8.02 -9.13 -18.80
C PRO A 408 -6.80 -8.90 -17.91
N GLN A 409 -5.90 -7.99 -18.30
CA GLN A 409 -4.95 -7.41 -17.34
C GLN A 409 -5.73 -6.56 -16.35
N ILE A 410 -5.44 -6.71 -15.04
CA ILE A 410 -6.08 -5.92 -14.00
C ILE A 410 -5.12 -4.83 -13.53
N ARG A 411 -5.62 -3.60 -13.35
CA ARG A 411 -4.88 -2.52 -12.71
C ARG A 411 -5.68 -1.92 -11.57
N LEU A 412 -5.02 -1.70 -10.45
CA LEU A 412 -5.61 -1.06 -9.27
C LEU A 412 -5.31 0.42 -9.31
N THR A 413 -6.29 1.27 -8.98
CA THR A 413 -6.09 2.71 -9.00
C THR A 413 -5.82 3.29 -7.61
N ALA A 414 -5.20 4.47 -7.56
CA ALA A 414 -4.97 5.20 -6.32
C ALA A 414 -6.27 5.71 -5.68
N GLN A 415 -7.36 5.73 -6.42
CA GLN A 415 -8.70 6.07 -5.93
C GLN A 415 -9.52 4.82 -5.57
N GLN A 416 -8.83 3.68 -5.35
CA GLN A 416 -9.41 2.42 -4.88
C GLN A 416 -10.34 1.73 -5.90
N ASN A 417 -10.19 2.01 -7.18
CA ASN A 417 -10.95 1.41 -8.26
C ASN A 417 -10.15 0.33 -9.00
N VAL A 418 -10.77 -0.33 -9.95
CA VAL A 418 -10.18 -1.41 -10.77
C VAL A 418 -10.32 -1.08 -12.24
N ILE A 419 -9.27 -1.30 -13.02
CA ILE A 419 -9.29 -1.22 -14.48
C ILE A 419 -9.08 -2.63 -15.04
N PHE A 420 -9.90 -3.03 -16.01
CA PHE A 420 -9.68 -4.20 -16.86
C PHE A 420 -9.19 -3.74 -18.21
N ALA A 421 -8.04 -4.23 -18.64
CA ALA A 421 -7.35 -3.82 -19.85
C ALA A 421 -7.11 -5.00 -20.80
N GLY A 422 -6.87 -4.71 -22.08
CA GLY A 422 -6.63 -5.72 -23.12
C GLY A 422 -7.91 -6.37 -23.64
N ILE A 423 -9.07 -5.69 -23.53
CA ILE A 423 -10.37 -6.18 -23.95
C ILE A 423 -10.52 -5.97 -25.44
N ASP A 424 -10.80 -7.05 -26.18
CA ASP A 424 -11.15 -6.95 -27.59
C ASP A 424 -12.49 -6.19 -27.76
N PRO A 425 -12.63 -5.26 -28.72
CA PRO A 425 -13.87 -4.52 -28.95
C PRO A 425 -15.11 -5.41 -29.10
N SER A 426 -14.97 -6.61 -29.65
CA SER A 426 -16.06 -7.59 -29.78
C SER A 426 -16.55 -8.14 -28.43
N GLN A 427 -15.73 -8.08 -27.38
CA GLN A 427 -16.05 -8.53 -26.03
C GLN A 427 -16.73 -7.45 -25.17
N LYS A 428 -16.76 -6.18 -25.60
CA LYS A 428 -17.34 -5.06 -24.85
C LYS A 428 -18.74 -5.35 -24.35
N ALA A 429 -19.65 -5.79 -25.26
CA ALA A 429 -21.03 -6.09 -24.91
C ALA A 429 -21.14 -7.24 -23.87
N ARG A 430 -20.19 -8.19 -23.90
CA ARG A 430 -20.15 -9.29 -22.91
C ARG A 430 -19.75 -8.78 -21.53
N VAL A 431 -18.75 -7.88 -21.44
CA VAL A 431 -18.37 -7.24 -20.17
C VAL A 431 -19.54 -6.46 -19.60
N GLU A 432 -20.20 -5.64 -20.40
CA GLU A 432 -21.38 -4.84 -19.99
C GLU A 432 -22.51 -5.74 -19.49
N ALA A 433 -22.80 -6.87 -20.18
CA ALA A 433 -23.80 -7.83 -19.77
C ALA A 433 -23.47 -8.46 -18.40
N LEU A 434 -22.21 -8.85 -18.18
CA LEU A 434 -21.75 -9.38 -16.89
C LEU A 434 -21.84 -8.31 -15.78
N MET A 435 -21.42 -7.08 -16.06
CA MET A 435 -21.56 -5.98 -15.09
C MET A 435 -23.03 -5.82 -14.68
N ALA A 436 -23.94 -5.78 -15.65
CA ALA A 436 -25.38 -5.62 -15.39
C ALA A 436 -25.95 -6.82 -14.60
N GLU A 437 -25.58 -8.06 -14.94
CA GLU A 437 -26.01 -9.28 -14.23
C GLU A 437 -25.63 -9.25 -12.75
N TYR A 438 -24.47 -8.67 -12.41
CA TYR A 438 -23.98 -8.59 -11.03
C TYR A 438 -24.22 -7.25 -10.37
N GLY A 439 -25.06 -6.38 -10.94
CA GLY A 439 -25.44 -5.08 -10.36
C GLY A 439 -24.27 -4.07 -10.31
N ILE A 440 -23.23 -4.25 -11.11
CA ILE A 440 -22.11 -3.32 -11.23
C ILE A 440 -22.53 -2.19 -12.17
N ALA A 441 -22.74 -1.00 -11.61
CA ALA A 441 -23.25 0.15 -12.36
C ALA A 441 -22.24 0.68 -13.38
N PRO A 442 -22.66 1.06 -14.60
CA PRO A 442 -21.82 1.79 -15.51
C PRO A 442 -21.47 3.17 -14.93
N VAL A 443 -20.26 3.64 -15.18
CA VAL A 443 -19.72 4.85 -14.51
C VAL A 443 -20.60 6.09 -14.74
N ASP A 444 -21.21 6.22 -15.90
CA ASP A 444 -22.04 7.39 -16.26
C ASP A 444 -23.33 7.48 -15.45
N SER A 445 -23.79 6.36 -14.87
CA SER A 445 -24.93 6.32 -13.97
C SER A 445 -24.59 6.69 -12.51
N ILE A 446 -23.30 6.86 -12.18
CA ILE A 446 -22.83 7.13 -10.82
C ILE A 446 -22.55 8.63 -10.66
N PRO A 447 -23.21 9.35 -9.75
CA PRO A 447 -22.93 10.77 -9.48
C PRO A 447 -21.45 11.05 -9.21
N ARG A 448 -20.93 12.16 -9.72
CA ARG A 448 -19.50 12.49 -9.60
C ARG A 448 -19.02 12.55 -8.14
N ALA A 449 -19.81 13.12 -7.24
CA ALA A 449 -19.49 13.16 -5.82
C ALA A 449 -19.27 11.75 -5.22
N ILE A 450 -20.00 10.74 -5.69
CA ILE A 450 -19.82 9.35 -5.25
C ILE A 450 -18.52 8.77 -5.83
N ARG A 451 -18.25 8.99 -7.13
CA ARG A 451 -17.02 8.48 -7.80
C ARG A 451 -15.73 8.97 -7.12
N TYR A 452 -15.74 10.20 -6.57
CA TYR A 452 -14.57 10.81 -5.92
C TYR A 452 -14.57 10.69 -4.40
N ALA A 453 -15.52 9.94 -3.84
CA ALA A 453 -15.55 9.66 -2.42
C ALA A 453 -14.79 8.38 -2.10
N MET A 454 -13.94 8.41 -1.06
CA MET A 454 -13.26 7.22 -0.57
C MET A 454 -13.01 7.30 0.93
N ALA A 455 -13.11 6.16 1.59
CA ALA A 455 -12.87 6.02 3.01
C ALA A 455 -11.84 4.95 3.32
N CYS A 456 -11.15 5.08 4.45
CA CYS A 456 -10.35 4.00 5.02
C CYS A 456 -11.26 2.99 5.76
N PRO A 457 -10.80 1.77 6.08
CA PRO A 457 -11.60 0.78 6.80
C PRO A 457 -12.13 1.27 8.15
N ALA A 458 -11.34 2.05 8.86
CA ALA A 458 -11.65 2.58 10.19
C ALA A 458 -12.15 1.49 11.18
N ILE A 459 -13.25 1.76 11.90
CA ILE A 459 -13.91 0.76 12.75
C ILE A 459 -14.59 -0.28 11.84
N PRO A 460 -14.53 -1.59 12.14
CA PRO A 460 -14.08 -2.18 13.42
C PRO A 460 -12.60 -2.58 13.49
N THR A 461 -11.84 -2.54 12.40
CA THR A 461 -10.54 -3.21 12.31
C THR A 461 -9.34 -2.32 12.67
N CYS A 462 -9.41 -1.03 12.40
CA CYS A 462 -8.27 -0.14 12.61
C CYS A 462 -8.14 0.29 14.08
N GLY A 463 -7.04 -0.11 14.74
CA GLY A 463 -6.74 0.29 16.12
C GLY A 463 -6.52 1.81 16.31
N LEU A 464 -6.24 2.56 15.24
CA LEU A 464 -5.99 4.00 15.26
C LEU A 464 -7.24 4.84 14.95
N ALA A 465 -8.31 4.23 14.49
CA ALA A 465 -9.53 4.95 14.14
C ALA A 465 -10.24 5.48 15.39
N VAL A 466 -10.69 6.74 15.33
CA VAL A 466 -11.51 7.37 16.38
C VAL A 466 -13.00 7.38 16.03
N ALA A 467 -13.34 7.20 14.73
CA ALA A 467 -14.71 7.23 14.21
C ALA A 467 -14.88 6.21 13.09
N GLU A 468 -16.14 6.04 12.67
CA GLU A 468 -16.50 5.33 11.44
C GLU A 468 -15.97 6.06 10.21
N ALA A 469 -15.73 5.32 9.14
CA ALA A 469 -15.44 5.88 7.82
C ALA A 469 -16.09 5.01 6.72
N GLU A 470 -15.54 3.83 6.40
CA GLU A 470 -16.04 2.97 5.30
C GLU A 470 -17.53 2.64 5.44
N ARG A 471 -18.03 2.37 6.65
CA ARG A 471 -19.43 2.01 6.89
C ARG A 471 -20.37 3.23 6.87
N ALA A 472 -19.89 4.43 7.17
CA ALA A 472 -20.69 5.64 7.26
C ALA A 472 -20.74 6.46 5.95
N LEU A 473 -19.63 6.50 5.21
CA LEU A 473 -19.51 7.33 4.01
C LEU A 473 -20.57 7.03 2.94
N PRO A 474 -20.93 5.79 2.60
CA PRO A 474 -21.89 5.52 1.53
C PRO A 474 -23.25 6.19 1.73
N ALA A 475 -23.79 6.15 2.95
CA ALA A 475 -25.08 6.81 3.24
C ALA A 475 -24.98 8.34 3.22
N LEU A 476 -23.86 8.88 3.72
CA LEU A 476 -23.60 10.32 3.73
C LEU A 476 -23.44 10.86 2.32
N ILE A 477 -22.61 10.21 1.49
CA ILE A 477 -22.28 10.72 0.16
C ILE A 477 -23.47 10.66 -0.80
N ARG A 478 -24.35 9.65 -0.67
CA ARG A 478 -25.60 9.60 -1.47
C ARG A 478 -26.53 10.78 -1.18
N LYS A 479 -26.68 11.14 0.12
CA LYS A 479 -27.46 12.34 0.49
C LYS A 479 -26.82 13.62 -0.03
N LEU A 480 -25.51 13.71 0.04
CA LEU A 480 -24.76 14.86 -0.43
C LEU A 480 -24.80 14.98 -1.96
N ALA A 481 -24.72 13.89 -2.69
CA ALA A 481 -24.83 13.86 -4.14
C ALA A 481 -26.21 14.39 -4.60
N ALA A 482 -27.30 13.96 -3.94
CA ALA A 482 -28.64 14.48 -4.23
C ALA A 482 -28.73 15.99 -3.97
N LEU A 483 -28.18 16.48 -2.85
CA LEU A 483 -28.17 17.91 -2.55
C LEU A 483 -27.33 18.70 -3.55
N LEU A 484 -26.19 18.19 -3.98
CA LEU A 484 -25.35 18.84 -5.00
C LEU A 484 -26.08 18.92 -6.35
N ASP A 485 -26.85 17.91 -6.70
CA ASP A 485 -27.68 17.94 -7.91
C ASP A 485 -28.77 18.98 -7.83
N GLU A 486 -29.50 19.07 -6.71
CA GLU A 486 -30.50 20.12 -6.43
C GLU A 486 -29.93 21.55 -6.53
N LEU A 487 -28.64 21.71 -6.14
CA LEU A 487 -27.92 22.99 -6.20
C LEU A 487 -27.30 23.30 -7.58
N GLY A 488 -27.47 22.43 -8.58
CA GLY A 488 -26.83 22.54 -9.88
C GLY A 488 -25.33 22.26 -9.90
N LEU A 489 -24.80 21.66 -8.85
CA LEU A 489 -23.38 21.31 -8.66
C LEU A 489 -23.09 19.84 -8.89
N GLY A 490 -24.02 19.03 -9.39
CA GLY A 490 -23.90 17.59 -9.59
C GLY A 490 -22.73 17.19 -10.51
N ASN A 491 -22.33 18.08 -11.42
CA ASN A 491 -21.20 17.87 -12.32
C ASN A 491 -19.85 18.39 -11.79
N GLU A 492 -19.84 19.04 -10.62
CA GLU A 492 -18.59 19.51 -10.03
C GLU A 492 -17.76 18.36 -9.47
N ARG A 493 -16.42 18.48 -9.59
CA ARG A 493 -15.49 17.51 -9.00
C ARG A 493 -15.24 17.84 -7.54
N ILE A 494 -15.98 17.22 -6.64
CA ILE A 494 -15.80 17.37 -5.19
C ILE A 494 -15.34 16.04 -4.61
N SER A 495 -14.17 16.00 -3.98
CA SER A 495 -13.61 14.80 -3.35
C SER A 495 -13.91 14.76 -1.85
N PHE A 496 -14.39 13.62 -1.37
CA PHE A 496 -14.60 13.33 0.06
C PHE A 496 -13.65 12.21 0.50
N ARG A 497 -12.82 12.53 1.49
CA ARG A 497 -11.75 11.59 1.93
C ARG A 497 -11.63 11.53 3.46
#